data_ff8d040774f06774d73bf8f0a534712d
#
_entry.id   ff8d040774f06774d73bf8f0a534712d
#
_cell.length_a   1.000
_cell.length_b   1.000
_cell.length_c   1.000
_cell.angle_alpha   90.00
_cell.angle_beta   90.00
_cell.angle_gamma   90.00
#
_symmetry.space_group_name_H-M   'P 1'
#
loop_
_entity.id
_entity.type
_entity.pdbx_description
1 polymer ?
#
loop_
_entity_poly.entity_id
_entity_poly.type
_entity_poly.pdbx_seq_one_letter_code
_entity_poly.pdbx_strand_id
1 'polypeptide(L)'
;MELASERILIFGGTGSLGKALIRRLSNQNSLSIYSRDEAKHWTIKNQLQDDSGIQFFVGDIRDPNRITEVIAKVKPSVIVIASALKQVDTCEISPFESVQTNTLGIRNVCESVISLNSQLTKLHTVLLVSTDKACAPTNVYGMSKALAERLVTSYQSFASNIKFVAVRYGNVLESRGSIIPLFKHQIEKNGPLTVTDDRMTRFIMTLDQSIDLIENTILNASSGQIWIPRIPAMRILDLAEIFAKRSSSEIQITGMRPGEKLHEDLISEPESIRTRQINDHYVIESPFSTESQNENLFSYTSNQDVLQIDALETFLESLGIFGMEINDFLGREIEEIRGR
;
A
#
# COMPACT_ATOMS: atom_id res chain seq x y z
N MET A 1 -8.47 -12.65 -16.90
CA MET A 1 -7.27 -12.31 -17.72
C MET A 1 -6.12 -12.17 -16.71
N GLU A 2 -4.97 -12.76 -16.97
CA GLU A 2 -3.79 -12.62 -16.12
C GLU A 2 -2.89 -11.51 -16.66
N LEU A 3 -2.18 -10.82 -15.76
CA LEU A 3 -1.18 -9.81 -16.10
C LEU A 3 0.10 -10.52 -16.55
N ALA A 4 0.29 -10.68 -17.86
CA ALA A 4 1.41 -11.43 -18.43
C ALA A 4 2.05 -10.69 -19.61
N SER A 5 3.35 -10.96 -19.85
CA SER A 5 4.14 -10.36 -20.93
C SER A 5 4.31 -8.83 -20.83
N GLU A 6 4.15 -8.28 -19.63
CA GLU A 6 4.31 -6.86 -19.36
C GLU A 6 5.74 -6.50 -18.96
N ARG A 7 6.13 -5.25 -19.20
CA ARG A 7 7.32 -4.62 -18.63
C ARG A 7 6.89 -3.71 -17.49
N ILE A 8 7.08 -4.14 -16.26
CA ILE A 8 6.58 -3.48 -15.07
C ILE A 8 7.72 -2.76 -14.35
N LEU A 9 7.60 -1.44 -14.20
CA LEU A 9 8.52 -0.65 -13.37
C LEU A 9 7.87 -0.37 -12.01
N ILE A 10 8.52 -0.82 -10.92
CA ILE A 10 8.01 -0.69 -9.56
C ILE A 10 8.87 0.30 -8.77
N PHE A 11 8.32 1.46 -8.46
CA PHE A 11 8.90 2.42 -7.53
C PHE A 11 8.62 1.96 -6.09
N GLY A 12 9.68 1.79 -5.29
CA GLY A 12 9.57 1.24 -3.93
C GLY A 12 9.52 -0.29 -3.87
N GLY A 13 10.01 -0.97 -4.89
CA GLY A 13 9.97 -2.43 -5.01
C GLY A 13 10.74 -3.21 -3.95
N THR A 14 11.52 -2.57 -3.07
CA THR A 14 12.23 -3.21 -1.95
C THR A 14 11.40 -3.27 -0.65
N GLY A 15 10.22 -2.68 -0.61
CA GLY A 15 9.27 -2.78 0.50
C GLY A 15 8.53 -4.13 0.54
N SER A 16 7.72 -4.38 1.59
CA SER A 16 6.94 -5.63 1.73
C SER A 16 6.06 -5.90 0.51
N LEU A 17 5.28 -4.90 0.06
CA LEU A 17 4.46 -5.01 -1.14
C LEU A 17 5.31 -5.24 -2.40
N GLY A 18 6.43 -4.51 -2.56
CA GLY A 18 7.30 -4.67 -3.71
C GLY A 18 7.90 -6.07 -3.83
N LYS A 19 8.36 -6.65 -2.71
CA LYS A 19 8.85 -8.04 -2.65
C LYS A 19 7.75 -9.05 -3.01
N ALA A 20 6.52 -8.80 -2.59
CA ALA A 20 5.39 -9.66 -2.92
C ALA A 20 5.00 -9.55 -4.40
N LEU A 21 5.00 -8.34 -4.97
CA LEU A 21 4.81 -8.13 -6.41
C LEU A 21 5.91 -8.83 -7.23
N ILE A 22 7.17 -8.78 -6.78
CA ILE A 22 8.27 -9.51 -7.43
C ILE A 22 7.97 -11.00 -7.45
N ARG A 23 7.63 -11.59 -6.31
CA ARG A 23 7.34 -13.03 -6.22
C ARG A 23 6.17 -13.47 -7.11
N ARG A 24 5.11 -12.67 -7.17
CA ARG A 24 3.91 -12.98 -7.95
C ARG A 24 4.11 -12.79 -9.45
N LEU A 25 4.80 -11.73 -9.86
CA LEU A 25 4.77 -11.26 -11.25
C LEU A 25 6.02 -11.65 -12.06
N SER A 26 7.15 -12.03 -11.42
CA SER A 26 8.42 -12.22 -12.12
C SER A 26 8.43 -13.38 -13.10
N ASN A 27 7.62 -14.42 -12.91
CA ASN A 27 7.59 -15.58 -13.79
C ASN A 27 6.97 -15.30 -15.17
N GLN A 28 6.11 -14.29 -15.26
CA GLN A 28 5.34 -13.99 -16.47
C GLN A 28 5.62 -12.61 -17.05
N ASN A 29 6.41 -11.79 -16.35
CA ASN A 29 6.64 -10.38 -16.69
C ASN A 29 8.11 -10.00 -16.52
N SER A 30 8.54 -8.97 -17.27
CA SER A 30 9.85 -8.35 -17.07
C SER A 30 9.74 -7.27 -16.01
N LEU A 31 10.46 -7.40 -14.89
CA LEU A 31 10.38 -6.47 -13.79
C LEU A 31 11.59 -5.55 -13.72
N SER A 32 11.34 -4.29 -13.39
CA SER A 32 12.35 -3.29 -13.06
C SER A 32 12.01 -2.65 -11.72
N ILE A 33 12.97 -2.64 -10.82
CA ILE A 33 12.82 -2.18 -9.44
C ILE A 33 13.59 -0.88 -9.25
N TYR A 34 12.91 0.15 -8.80
CA TYR A 34 13.50 1.45 -8.49
C TYR A 34 13.37 1.74 -7.01
N SER A 35 14.47 1.90 -6.29
CA SER A 35 14.47 2.31 -4.89
C SER A 35 15.81 2.90 -4.45
N ARG A 36 15.84 3.53 -3.27
CA ARG A 36 17.01 4.24 -2.74
C ARG A 36 18.08 3.32 -2.15
N ASP A 37 17.69 2.17 -1.66
CA ASP A 37 18.47 1.30 -0.80
C ASP A 37 19.15 0.19 -1.62
N GLU A 38 20.43 0.37 -1.90
CA GLU A 38 21.26 -0.60 -2.64
C GLU A 38 21.40 -1.93 -1.89
N ALA A 39 21.53 -1.90 -0.55
CA ALA A 39 21.69 -3.11 0.24
C ALA A 39 20.45 -4.01 0.13
N LYS A 40 19.24 -3.40 0.09
CA LYS A 40 18.02 -4.14 -0.17
C LYS A 40 17.95 -4.71 -1.59
N HIS A 41 18.48 -4.02 -2.60
CA HIS A 41 18.60 -4.56 -3.95
C HIS A 41 19.48 -5.81 -3.94
N TRP A 42 20.64 -5.73 -3.31
CA TRP A 42 21.57 -6.87 -3.18
C TRP A 42 20.91 -8.06 -2.47
N THR A 43 20.23 -7.81 -1.34
CA THR A 43 19.52 -8.86 -0.59
C THR A 43 18.46 -9.55 -1.44
N ILE A 44 17.61 -8.78 -2.14
CA ILE A 44 16.58 -9.35 -3.02
C ILE A 44 17.22 -10.14 -4.16
N LYS A 45 18.26 -9.61 -4.80
CA LYS A 45 18.98 -10.26 -5.90
C LYS A 45 19.55 -11.60 -5.46
N ASN A 46 20.12 -11.70 -4.26
CA ASN A 46 20.67 -12.96 -3.73
C ASN A 46 19.60 -13.98 -3.32
N GLN A 47 18.37 -13.53 -3.02
CA GLN A 47 17.23 -14.39 -2.71
C GLN A 47 16.54 -14.94 -3.97
N LEU A 48 16.70 -14.23 -5.08
CA LEU A 48 16.23 -14.67 -6.38
C LEU A 48 17.31 -15.53 -7.04
N GLN A 49 16.91 -16.63 -7.65
CA GLN A 49 17.83 -17.40 -8.50
C GLN A 49 18.30 -16.51 -9.65
N ASP A 50 19.57 -16.63 -10.03
CA ASP A 50 20.31 -15.69 -10.92
C ASP A 50 19.64 -15.41 -12.29
N ASP A 51 18.65 -16.19 -12.69
CA ASP A 51 18.00 -16.13 -14.02
C ASP A 51 16.67 -15.32 -14.03
N SER A 52 16.38 -14.53 -13.00
CA SER A 52 15.07 -13.88 -12.84
C SER A 52 14.75 -12.75 -13.85
N GLY A 53 15.73 -12.29 -14.63
CA GLY A 53 15.54 -11.17 -15.60
C GLY A 53 15.13 -9.83 -14.96
N ILE A 54 15.23 -9.70 -13.62
CA ILE A 54 14.84 -8.50 -12.89
C ILE A 54 15.94 -7.47 -12.93
N GLN A 55 15.61 -6.25 -13.31
CA GLN A 55 16.55 -5.13 -13.33
C GLN A 55 16.37 -4.27 -12.07
N PHE A 56 17.49 -3.83 -11.47
CA PHE A 56 17.50 -2.98 -10.30
C PHE A 56 18.13 -1.62 -10.62
N PHE A 57 17.44 -0.55 -10.21
CA PHE A 57 17.86 0.83 -10.39
C PHE A 57 17.88 1.56 -9.06
N VAL A 58 19.05 2.01 -8.63
CA VAL A 58 19.19 2.88 -7.47
C VAL A 58 18.79 4.31 -7.83
N GLY A 59 17.92 4.90 -7.03
CA GLY A 59 17.47 6.28 -7.20
C GLY A 59 16.41 6.69 -6.18
N ASP A 60 16.25 8.00 -6.00
CA ASP A 60 15.24 8.60 -5.13
C ASP A 60 14.06 9.08 -5.97
N ILE A 61 12.83 8.85 -5.50
CA ILE A 61 11.60 9.33 -6.17
C ILE A 61 11.53 10.88 -6.21
N ARG A 62 12.34 11.56 -5.41
CA ARG A 62 12.47 13.01 -5.38
C ARG A 62 13.38 13.57 -6.49
N ASP A 63 14.12 12.69 -7.20
CA ASP A 63 15.01 13.08 -8.31
C ASP A 63 14.32 12.88 -9.67
N PRO A 64 13.75 13.95 -10.28
CA PRO A 64 13.04 13.84 -11.55
C PRO A 64 13.95 13.45 -12.71
N ASN A 65 15.23 13.83 -12.69
CA ASN A 65 16.17 13.50 -13.77
C ASN A 65 16.45 12.00 -13.81
N ARG A 66 16.72 11.42 -12.63
CA ARG A 66 16.96 9.99 -12.51
C ARG A 66 15.72 9.16 -12.84
N ILE A 67 14.54 9.61 -12.45
CA ILE A 67 13.27 8.99 -12.82
C ILE A 67 13.10 8.96 -14.34
N THR A 68 13.28 10.11 -14.98
CA THR A 68 13.15 10.26 -16.44
C THR A 68 14.13 9.35 -17.19
N GLU A 69 15.39 9.31 -16.76
CA GLU A 69 16.42 8.42 -17.33
C GLU A 69 16.00 6.95 -17.24
N VAL A 70 15.53 6.50 -16.06
CA VAL A 70 15.15 5.10 -15.85
C VAL A 70 13.89 4.74 -16.64
N ILE A 71 12.87 5.59 -16.68
CA ILE A 71 11.66 5.36 -17.48
C ILE A 71 12.01 5.27 -18.97
N ALA A 72 12.86 6.18 -19.49
CA ALA A 72 13.29 6.17 -20.88
C ALA A 72 14.07 4.90 -21.24
N LYS A 73 14.90 4.39 -20.32
CA LYS A 73 15.68 3.16 -20.48
C LYS A 73 14.81 1.91 -20.44
N VAL A 74 13.93 1.80 -19.45
CA VAL A 74 13.06 0.62 -19.23
C VAL A 74 11.95 0.53 -20.26
N LYS A 75 11.39 1.68 -20.68
CA LYS A 75 10.19 1.77 -21.55
C LYS A 75 9.07 0.83 -21.03
N PRO A 76 8.59 1.04 -19.81
CA PRO A 76 7.61 0.15 -19.19
C PRO A 76 6.26 0.17 -19.93
N SER A 77 5.50 -0.90 -19.79
CA SER A 77 4.09 -0.96 -20.17
C SER A 77 3.17 -0.66 -18.99
N VAL A 78 3.67 -0.92 -17.77
CA VAL A 78 2.99 -0.62 -16.51
C VAL A 78 3.99 0.03 -15.54
N ILE A 79 3.55 1.05 -14.83
CA ILE A 79 4.27 1.65 -13.70
C ILE A 79 3.43 1.47 -12.43
N VAL A 80 4.05 0.90 -11.39
CA VAL A 80 3.45 0.78 -10.05
C VAL A 80 4.22 1.67 -9.07
N ILE A 81 3.55 2.61 -8.43
CA ILE A 81 4.16 3.55 -7.48
C ILE A 81 3.79 3.14 -6.07
N ALA A 82 4.68 2.36 -5.42
CA ALA A 82 4.56 1.87 -4.05
C ALA A 82 5.54 2.56 -3.08
N SER A 83 6.30 3.55 -3.55
CA SER A 83 7.21 4.35 -2.71
C SER A 83 6.43 5.31 -1.83
N ALA A 84 6.67 5.27 -0.51
CA ALA A 84 6.13 6.24 0.44
C ALA A 84 6.93 6.27 1.74
N LEU A 85 6.91 7.41 2.42
CA LEU A 85 7.07 7.48 3.87
C LEU A 85 5.71 7.13 4.49
N LYS A 86 5.63 6.04 5.27
CA LYS A 86 4.34 5.49 5.73
C LYS A 86 4.13 5.53 7.25
N GLN A 87 5.17 5.80 8.01
CA GLN A 87 5.07 5.88 9.46
C GLN A 87 4.47 7.23 9.86
N VAL A 88 3.31 7.19 10.53
CA VAL A 88 2.55 8.40 10.89
C VAL A 88 3.41 9.32 11.74
N ASP A 89 4.03 8.81 12.82
CA ASP A 89 4.88 9.60 13.72
C ASP A 89 6.04 10.29 12.97
N THR A 90 6.69 9.57 12.05
CA THR A 90 7.77 10.12 11.23
C THR A 90 7.28 11.24 10.32
N CYS A 91 6.09 11.07 9.73
CA CYS A 91 5.50 12.08 8.86
C CYS A 91 5.08 13.33 9.66
N GLU A 92 4.56 13.18 10.88
CA GLU A 92 4.24 14.30 11.78
C GLU A 92 5.50 15.09 12.18
N ILE A 93 6.61 14.38 12.52
CA ILE A 93 7.90 15.02 12.88
C ILE A 93 8.53 15.71 11.66
N SER A 94 8.39 15.12 10.47
CA SER A 94 9.03 15.59 9.24
C SER A 94 8.02 15.80 8.11
N PRO A 95 7.08 16.76 8.23
CA PRO A 95 5.97 16.90 7.29
C PRO A 95 6.43 17.26 5.88
N PHE A 96 7.49 18.06 5.74
CA PHE A 96 8.00 18.44 4.43
C PHE A 96 8.63 17.24 3.69
N GLU A 97 9.36 16.36 4.38
CA GLU A 97 9.89 15.11 3.81
C GLU A 97 8.75 14.19 3.32
N SER A 98 7.64 14.16 4.07
CA SER A 98 6.44 13.44 3.67
C SER A 98 5.85 14.00 2.36
N VAL A 99 5.69 15.32 2.26
CA VAL A 99 5.21 16.00 1.05
C VAL A 99 6.17 15.75 -0.12
N GLN A 100 7.47 15.91 0.08
CA GLN A 100 8.47 15.70 -0.97
C GLN A 100 8.44 14.27 -1.52
N THR A 101 8.31 13.28 -0.65
CA THR A 101 8.32 11.87 -1.05
C THR A 101 6.96 11.40 -1.57
N ASN A 102 5.91 11.63 -0.79
CA ASN A 102 4.59 11.04 -1.04
C ASN A 102 3.76 11.83 -2.06
N THR A 103 4.07 13.12 -2.26
CA THR A 103 3.30 14.01 -3.15
C THR A 103 4.16 14.43 -4.35
N LEU A 104 5.25 15.16 -4.11
CA LEU A 104 6.11 15.66 -5.19
C LEU A 104 6.85 14.54 -5.91
N GLY A 105 7.25 13.48 -5.20
CA GLY A 105 7.82 12.28 -5.82
C GLY A 105 6.86 11.62 -6.80
N ILE A 106 5.58 11.52 -6.45
CA ILE A 106 4.55 11.00 -7.36
C ILE A 106 4.37 11.90 -8.58
N ARG A 107 4.33 13.23 -8.36
CA ARG A 107 4.31 14.21 -9.45
C ARG A 107 5.50 14.03 -10.39
N ASN A 108 6.71 13.84 -9.86
CA ASN A 108 7.91 13.64 -10.69
C ASN A 108 7.79 12.44 -11.62
N VAL A 109 7.20 11.32 -11.13
CA VAL A 109 6.94 10.15 -11.98
C VAL A 109 5.94 10.49 -13.09
N CYS A 110 4.82 11.13 -12.76
CA CYS A 110 3.79 11.50 -13.72
C CYS A 110 4.33 12.48 -14.78
N GLU A 111 5.05 13.53 -14.37
CA GLU A 111 5.68 14.51 -15.29
C GLU A 111 6.70 13.84 -16.21
N SER A 112 7.51 12.91 -15.69
CA SER A 112 8.44 12.13 -16.52
C SER A 112 7.71 11.28 -17.56
N VAL A 113 6.59 10.66 -17.18
CA VAL A 113 5.73 9.89 -18.10
C VAL A 113 5.19 10.81 -19.21
N ILE A 114 4.65 11.97 -18.86
CA ILE A 114 4.09 12.92 -19.83
C ILE A 114 5.20 13.43 -20.78
N SER A 115 6.37 13.80 -20.25
CA SER A 115 7.49 14.30 -21.07
C SER A 115 8.01 13.25 -22.06
N LEU A 116 7.90 11.97 -21.72
CA LEU A 116 8.33 10.84 -22.54
C LEU A 116 7.19 10.16 -23.32
N ASN A 117 5.97 10.69 -23.29
CA ASN A 117 4.77 10.00 -23.81
C ASN A 117 4.94 9.51 -25.27
N SER A 118 5.55 10.31 -26.14
CA SER A 118 5.81 9.92 -27.53
C SER A 118 6.78 8.73 -27.68
N GLN A 119 7.62 8.47 -26.67
CA GLN A 119 8.59 7.38 -26.65
C GLN A 119 8.05 6.13 -25.94
N LEU A 120 7.00 6.28 -25.11
CA LEU A 120 6.43 5.24 -24.27
C LEU A 120 5.20 4.58 -24.95
N THR A 121 5.37 4.14 -26.18
CA THR A 121 4.27 3.64 -27.04
C THR A 121 3.53 2.41 -26.48
N LYS A 122 4.11 1.71 -25.50
CA LYS A 122 3.50 0.54 -24.86
C LYS A 122 2.98 0.83 -23.45
N LEU A 123 3.28 2.00 -22.89
CA LEU A 123 2.80 2.35 -21.54
C LEU A 123 1.28 2.59 -21.59
N HIS A 124 0.55 1.80 -20.83
CA HIS A 124 -0.90 1.89 -20.76
C HIS A 124 -1.44 2.16 -19.34
N THR A 125 -0.62 1.96 -18.29
CA THR A 125 -1.09 2.17 -16.91
C THR A 125 -0.01 2.71 -15.99
N VAL A 126 -0.34 3.77 -15.25
CA VAL A 126 0.39 4.28 -14.08
C VAL A 126 -0.52 4.13 -12.87
N LEU A 127 -0.13 3.28 -11.92
CA LEU A 127 -0.92 2.94 -10.74
C LEU A 127 -0.23 3.44 -9.48
N LEU A 128 -0.95 4.22 -8.67
CA LEU A 128 -0.53 4.63 -7.33
C LEU A 128 -1.09 3.69 -6.27
N VAL A 129 -0.24 3.19 -5.40
CA VAL A 129 -0.66 2.50 -4.17
C VAL A 129 -0.94 3.53 -3.07
N SER A 130 -2.16 3.56 -2.56
CA SER A 130 -2.62 4.47 -1.50
C SER A 130 -3.04 3.73 -0.22
N THR A 131 -3.79 4.37 0.65
CA THR A 131 -4.10 3.93 2.02
C THR A 131 -5.45 4.47 2.45
N ASP A 132 -6.11 3.77 3.40
CA ASP A 132 -7.28 4.24 4.13
C ASP A 132 -7.10 5.62 4.77
N LYS A 133 -5.86 5.94 5.19
CA LYS A 133 -5.54 7.25 5.82
C LYS A 133 -5.63 8.43 4.86
N ALA A 134 -5.70 8.18 3.54
CA ALA A 134 -5.96 9.20 2.53
C ALA A 134 -7.44 9.65 2.48
N CYS A 135 -8.35 8.83 3.01
CA CYS A 135 -9.76 9.17 3.12
C CYS A 135 -9.99 10.01 4.37
N ALA A 136 -10.60 11.19 4.25
CA ALA A 136 -10.83 12.13 5.35
C ALA A 136 -9.59 12.25 6.30
N PRO A 137 -8.42 12.69 5.80
CA PRO A 137 -7.14 12.55 6.49
C PRO A 137 -7.05 13.43 7.74
N THR A 138 -6.48 12.88 8.82
CA THR A 138 -6.27 13.56 10.12
C THR A 138 -4.78 13.72 10.45
N ASN A 139 -3.89 13.20 9.63
CA ASN A 139 -2.44 13.26 9.83
C ASN A 139 -1.70 13.57 8.53
N VAL A 140 -0.43 13.99 8.64
CA VAL A 140 0.41 14.40 7.50
C VAL A 140 0.59 13.27 6.48
N TYR A 141 0.74 12.02 6.94
CA TYR A 141 0.80 10.88 6.03
C TYR A 141 -0.45 10.78 5.16
N GLY A 142 -1.63 10.77 5.80
CA GLY A 142 -2.91 10.72 5.10
C GLY A 142 -3.10 11.91 4.16
N MET A 143 -2.81 13.15 4.62
CA MET A 143 -2.90 14.37 3.79
C MET A 143 -2.00 14.29 2.56
N SER A 144 -0.75 13.82 2.72
CA SER A 144 0.19 13.67 1.61
C SER A 144 -0.27 12.63 0.60
N LYS A 145 -0.88 11.52 1.05
CA LYS A 145 -1.43 10.47 0.19
C LYS A 145 -2.74 10.88 -0.48
N ALA A 146 -3.62 11.61 0.22
CA ALA A 146 -4.84 12.18 -0.36
C ALA A 146 -4.51 13.12 -1.53
N LEU A 147 -3.50 13.97 -1.35
CA LEU A 147 -3.03 14.85 -2.43
C LEU A 147 -2.39 14.06 -3.57
N ALA A 148 -1.64 12.99 -3.27
CA ALA A 148 -1.05 12.11 -4.28
C ALA A 148 -2.12 11.39 -5.14
N GLU A 149 -3.22 10.92 -4.53
CA GLU A 149 -4.36 10.35 -5.28
C GLU A 149 -4.96 11.38 -6.26
N ARG A 150 -5.18 12.61 -5.79
CA ARG A 150 -5.70 13.70 -6.63
C ARG A 150 -4.74 14.04 -7.76
N LEU A 151 -3.44 14.08 -7.47
CA LEU A 151 -2.41 14.32 -8.49
C LEU A 151 -2.44 13.22 -9.55
N VAL A 152 -2.24 11.94 -9.17
CA VAL A 152 -2.16 10.88 -10.16
C VAL A 152 -3.40 10.80 -11.02
N THR A 153 -4.59 10.89 -10.42
CA THR A 153 -5.85 10.80 -11.18
C THR A 153 -6.09 12.02 -12.10
N SER A 154 -5.54 13.20 -11.78
CA SER A 154 -5.66 14.39 -12.63
C SER A 154 -4.87 14.28 -13.93
N TYR A 155 -3.81 13.46 -13.99
CA TYR A 155 -2.99 13.27 -15.19
C TYR A 155 -3.74 12.58 -16.35
N GLN A 156 -4.93 12.02 -16.11
CA GLN A 156 -5.81 11.51 -17.18
C GLN A 156 -6.09 12.54 -18.28
N SER A 157 -6.09 13.84 -17.93
CA SER A 157 -6.34 14.94 -18.89
C SER A 157 -5.14 15.27 -19.78
N PHE A 158 -3.93 14.78 -19.44
CA PHE A 158 -2.70 15.07 -20.18
C PHE A 158 -2.31 13.96 -21.17
N ALA A 159 -2.79 12.72 -20.97
CA ALA A 159 -2.48 11.60 -21.84
C ALA A 159 -3.65 10.61 -21.87
N SER A 160 -4.49 10.68 -22.89
CA SER A 160 -5.68 9.82 -23.05
C SER A 160 -5.34 8.35 -23.33
N ASN A 161 -4.14 8.06 -23.80
CA ASN A 161 -3.64 6.72 -24.09
C ASN A 161 -3.08 5.99 -22.84
N ILE A 162 -2.95 6.67 -21.69
CA ILE A 162 -2.41 6.11 -20.46
C ILE A 162 -3.46 6.20 -19.35
N LYS A 163 -3.72 5.09 -18.68
CA LYS A 163 -4.56 5.07 -17.48
C LYS A 163 -3.76 5.55 -16.28
N PHE A 164 -4.22 6.61 -15.62
CA PHE A 164 -3.69 7.07 -14.33
C PHE A 164 -4.70 6.71 -13.25
N VAL A 165 -4.36 5.75 -12.39
CA VAL A 165 -5.28 5.14 -11.43
C VAL A 165 -4.64 5.01 -10.06
N ALA A 166 -5.46 4.81 -9.03
CA ALA A 166 -4.98 4.48 -7.69
C ALA A 166 -5.72 3.27 -7.12
N VAL A 167 -5.06 2.59 -6.17
CA VAL A 167 -5.70 1.64 -5.26
C VAL A 167 -5.64 2.20 -3.85
N ARG A 168 -6.72 2.08 -3.08
CA ARG A 168 -6.82 2.50 -1.68
C ARG A 168 -7.27 1.32 -0.85
N TYR A 169 -6.51 0.98 0.20
CA TYR A 169 -6.84 -0.15 1.07
C TYR A 169 -6.34 0.07 2.50
N GLY A 170 -6.80 -0.78 3.41
CA GLY A 170 -6.52 -0.70 4.83
C GLY A 170 -5.19 -1.34 5.24
N ASN A 171 -5.16 -1.88 6.45
CA ASN A 171 -3.96 -2.46 7.01
C ASN A 171 -3.65 -3.82 6.38
N VAL A 172 -2.43 -3.99 5.89
CA VAL A 172 -1.91 -5.29 5.48
C VAL A 172 -1.24 -5.95 6.66
N LEU A 173 -1.79 -7.10 7.10
CA LEU A 173 -1.39 -7.78 8.35
C LEU A 173 0.08 -8.17 8.39
N GLU A 174 0.63 -8.59 7.25
CA GLU A 174 2.01 -9.10 7.12
C GLU A 174 3.02 -7.99 6.79
N SER A 175 2.61 -6.72 6.86
CA SER A 175 3.49 -5.62 6.48
C SER A 175 4.43 -5.20 7.61
N ARG A 176 5.65 -4.79 7.25
CA ARG A 176 6.62 -4.22 8.19
C ARG A 176 6.03 -3.02 8.94
N GLY A 177 6.22 -3.00 10.27
CA GLY A 177 5.74 -1.92 11.15
C GLY A 177 4.22 -1.94 11.39
N SER A 178 3.53 -3.06 11.09
CA SER A 178 2.13 -3.27 11.47
C SER A 178 2.01 -3.71 12.94
N ILE A 179 0.77 -3.84 13.43
CA ILE A 179 0.48 -4.15 14.82
C ILE A 179 0.93 -5.57 15.23
N ILE A 180 0.88 -6.55 14.33
CA ILE A 180 1.28 -7.93 14.64
C ILE A 180 2.76 -8.03 15.00
N PRO A 181 3.72 -7.50 14.21
CA PRO A 181 5.11 -7.42 14.63
C PRO A 181 5.33 -6.69 15.96
N LEU A 182 4.54 -5.64 16.23
CA LEU A 182 4.63 -4.92 17.49
C LEU A 182 4.26 -5.83 18.67
N PHE A 183 3.13 -6.54 18.59
CA PHE A 183 2.70 -7.46 19.65
C PHE A 183 3.70 -8.60 19.87
N LYS A 184 4.21 -9.21 18.80
CA LYS A 184 5.25 -10.24 18.89
C LYS A 184 6.50 -9.72 19.59
N HIS A 185 6.97 -8.52 19.26
CA HIS A 185 8.11 -7.90 19.92
C HIS A 185 7.85 -7.61 21.40
N GLN A 186 6.63 -7.18 21.76
CA GLN A 186 6.27 -6.96 23.16
C GLN A 186 6.25 -8.28 23.94
N ILE A 187 5.73 -9.35 23.36
CA ILE A 187 5.73 -10.71 23.93
C ILE A 187 7.17 -11.19 24.17
N GLU A 188 8.06 -11.08 23.16
CA GLU A 188 9.46 -11.47 23.31
C GLU A 188 10.18 -10.74 24.45
N LYS A 189 9.77 -9.52 24.72
CA LYS A 189 10.30 -8.70 25.83
C LYS A 189 9.58 -8.93 27.17
N ASN A 190 8.64 -9.88 27.24
CA ASN A 190 7.76 -10.09 28.41
C ASN A 190 7.07 -8.80 28.86
N GLY A 191 6.74 -7.92 27.92
CA GLY A 191 6.01 -6.67 28.16
C GLY A 191 4.52 -6.81 27.90
N PRO A 192 3.71 -5.81 28.33
CA PRO A 192 2.29 -5.79 28.03
C PRO A 192 2.03 -5.51 26.54
N LEU A 193 0.92 -6.01 26.02
CA LEU A 193 0.43 -5.65 24.69
C LEU A 193 -0.25 -4.27 24.77
N THR A 194 0.29 -3.31 24.04
CA THR A 194 -0.21 -1.93 24.09
C THR A 194 -1.31 -1.69 23.05
N VAL A 195 -2.46 -1.24 23.49
CA VAL A 195 -3.62 -0.84 22.68
C VAL A 195 -3.91 0.62 22.97
N THR A 196 -4.09 1.43 21.93
CA THR A 196 -4.29 2.88 22.12
C THR A 196 -5.70 3.25 22.56
N ASP A 197 -6.73 2.53 22.08
CA ASP A 197 -8.13 2.69 22.51
C ASP A 197 -8.86 1.36 22.29
N ASP A 198 -9.69 0.95 23.22
CA ASP A 198 -10.43 -0.32 23.21
C ASP A 198 -11.53 -0.40 22.13
N ARG A 199 -11.99 0.75 21.65
CA ARG A 199 -13.02 0.87 20.60
C ARG A 199 -12.43 0.89 19.19
N MET A 200 -11.09 0.99 19.07
CA MET A 200 -10.40 1.21 17.79
C MET A 200 -10.59 0.04 16.84
N THR A 201 -10.99 0.34 15.61
CA THR A 201 -11.12 -0.65 14.53
C THR A 201 -10.22 -0.34 13.36
N ARG A 202 -9.81 -1.38 12.62
CA ARG A 202 -8.99 -1.27 11.41
C ARG A 202 -9.47 -2.25 10.36
N PHE A 203 -9.50 -1.82 9.10
CA PHE A 203 -9.62 -2.71 7.98
C PHE A 203 -8.40 -3.62 7.90
N ILE A 204 -8.63 -4.89 7.54
CA ILE A 204 -7.58 -5.89 7.44
C ILE A 204 -7.62 -6.62 6.11
N MET A 205 -6.44 -6.88 5.57
CA MET A 205 -6.26 -7.70 4.38
C MET A 205 -4.90 -8.39 4.39
N THR A 206 -4.75 -9.40 3.54
CA THR A 206 -3.47 -10.05 3.31
C THR A 206 -2.64 -9.30 2.26
N LEU A 207 -1.36 -9.63 2.20
CA LEU A 207 -0.48 -9.11 1.17
C LEU A 207 -0.91 -9.60 -0.23
N ASP A 208 -1.34 -10.86 -0.35
CA ASP A 208 -1.86 -11.43 -1.60
C ASP A 208 -3.12 -10.71 -2.08
N GLN A 209 -4.08 -10.43 -1.20
CA GLN A 209 -5.26 -9.63 -1.55
C GLN A 209 -4.90 -8.23 -2.07
N SER A 210 -3.82 -7.62 -1.53
CA SER A 210 -3.37 -6.32 -2.04
C SER A 210 -2.77 -6.41 -3.45
N ILE A 211 -2.13 -7.54 -3.78
CA ILE A 211 -1.64 -7.79 -5.14
C ILE A 211 -2.81 -8.06 -6.10
N ASP A 212 -3.76 -8.88 -5.70
CA ASP A 212 -4.96 -9.16 -6.50
C ASP A 212 -5.72 -7.86 -6.85
N LEU A 213 -5.83 -6.93 -5.89
CA LEU A 213 -6.41 -5.61 -6.13
C LEU A 213 -5.60 -4.81 -7.17
N ILE A 214 -4.27 -4.82 -7.08
CA ILE A 214 -3.38 -4.13 -8.02
C ILE A 214 -3.53 -4.72 -9.42
N GLU A 215 -3.47 -6.05 -9.57
CA GLU A 215 -3.66 -6.73 -10.85
C GLU A 215 -5.03 -6.44 -11.46
N ASN A 216 -6.09 -6.56 -10.66
CA ASN A 216 -7.45 -6.24 -11.07
C ASN A 216 -7.58 -4.79 -11.55
N THR A 217 -6.97 -3.85 -10.84
CA THR A 217 -7.00 -2.43 -11.21
C THR A 217 -6.25 -2.18 -12.51
N ILE A 218 -5.06 -2.78 -12.71
CA ILE A 218 -4.30 -2.65 -13.96
C ILE A 218 -5.13 -3.14 -15.14
N LEU A 219 -5.82 -4.27 -14.99
CA LEU A 219 -6.58 -4.89 -16.07
C LEU A 219 -7.88 -4.15 -16.37
N ASN A 220 -8.64 -3.76 -15.36
CA ASN A 220 -10.05 -3.39 -15.50
C ASN A 220 -10.37 -1.91 -15.27
N ALA A 221 -9.47 -1.13 -14.65
CA ALA A 221 -9.75 0.26 -14.34
C ALA A 221 -9.81 1.15 -15.60
N SER A 222 -10.64 2.18 -15.52
CA SER A 222 -10.58 3.35 -16.40
C SER A 222 -9.70 4.43 -15.81
N SER A 223 -9.20 5.35 -16.64
CA SER A 223 -8.33 6.43 -16.15
C SER A 223 -9.08 7.34 -15.18
N GLY A 224 -8.38 7.79 -14.13
CA GLY A 224 -8.93 8.67 -13.10
C GLY A 224 -9.64 7.97 -11.95
N GLN A 225 -9.75 6.64 -11.98
CA GLN A 225 -10.43 5.86 -10.95
C GLN A 225 -9.54 5.55 -9.74
N ILE A 226 -10.17 5.41 -8.56
CA ILE A 226 -9.58 4.85 -7.36
C ILE A 226 -10.32 3.56 -7.01
N TRP A 227 -9.62 2.43 -6.97
CA TRP A 227 -10.18 1.12 -6.68
C TRP A 227 -9.97 0.76 -5.22
N ILE A 228 -11.01 0.25 -4.57
CA ILE A 228 -11.09 -0.03 -3.13
C ILE A 228 -11.66 -1.43 -2.94
N PRO A 229 -10.98 -2.34 -2.24
CA PRO A 229 -11.50 -3.68 -2.00
C PRO A 229 -12.60 -3.66 -0.91
N ARG A 230 -13.57 -4.55 -1.01
CA ARG A 230 -14.43 -4.87 0.11
C ARG A 230 -13.71 -5.87 1.00
N ILE A 231 -13.31 -5.42 2.17
CA ILE A 231 -12.48 -6.19 3.11
C ILE A 231 -13.08 -6.10 4.52
N PRO A 232 -12.89 -7.14 5.34
CA PRO A 232 -13.33 -7.09 6.72
C PRO A 232 -12.51 -6.12 7.57
N ALA A 233 -13.05 -5.81 8.74
CA ALA A 233 -12.36 -5.07 9.77
C ALA A 233 -12.20 -5.91 11.04
N MET A 234 -11.30 -5.47 11.92
CA MET A 234 -11.14 -6.03 13.27
C MET A 234 -11.11 -4.92 14.30
N ARG A 235 -11.52 -5.23 15.51
CA ARG A 235 -11.24 -4.41 16.68
C ARG A 235 -9.83 -4.73 17.18
N ILE A 236 -9.05 -3.67 17.46
CA ILE A 236 -7.65 -3.85 17.88
C ILE A 236 -7.56 -4.56 19.24
N LEU A 237 -8.53 -4.34 20.12
CA LEU A 237 -8.61 -5.05 21.39
C LEU A 237 -8.79 -6.56 21.18
N ASP A 238 -9.67 -7.00 20.27
CA ASP A 238 -9.89 -8.44 19.99
C ASP A 238 -8.59 -9.11 19.52
N LEU A 239 -7.83 -8.42 18.65
CA LEU A 239 -6.51 -8.90 18.26
C LEU A 239 -5.56 -9.03 19.47
N ALA A 240 -5.54 -8.04 20.36
CA ALA A 240 -4.70 -8.08 21.56
C ALA A 240 -5.13 -9.22 22.49
N GLU A 241 -6.43 -9.45 22.69
CA GLU A 241 -6.97 -10.55 23.51
C GLU A 241 -6.55 -11.93 22.97
N ILE A 242 -6.60 -12.14 21.64
CA ILE A 242 -6.14 -13.38 20.99
C ILE A 242 -4.65 -13.62 21.28
N PHE A 243 -3.81 -12.59 21.12
CA PHE A 243 -2.37 -12.70 21.41
C PHE A 243 -2.09 -12.86 22.91
N ALA A 244 -2.78 -12.11 23.78
CA ALA A 244 -2.63 -12.19 25.22
C ALA A 244 -2.97 -13.57 25.77
N LYS A 245 -4.07 -14.19 25.31
CA LYS A 245 -4.46 -15.56 25.66
C LYS A 245 -3.40 -16.59 25.33
N ARG A 246 -2.70 -16.41 24.22
CA ARG A 246 -1.65 -17.35 23.72
C ARG A 246 -0.30 -17.14 24.42
N SER A 247 0.01 -15.93 24.87
CA SER A 247 1.30 -15.57 25.49
C SER A 247 1.24 -15.33 26.99
N SER A 248 0.05 -15.31 27.59
CA SER A 248 -0.20 -14.90 28.99
C SER A 248 0.29 -13.46 29.27
N SER A 249 0.27 -12.60 28.26
CA SER A 249 0.65 -11.19 28.41
C SER A 249 -0.53 -10.35 28.90
N GLU A 250 -0.24 -9.28 29.64
CA GLU A 250 -1.24 -8.28 30.00
C GLU A 250 -1.55 -7.34 28.83
N ILE A 251 -2.73 -6.73 28.83
CA ILE A 251 -3.12 -5.70 27.87
C ILE A 251 -3.10 -4.35 28.57
N GLN A 252 -2.46 -3.36 27.99
CA GLN A 252 -2.38 -2.01 28.51
C GLN A 252 -2.99 -1.01 27.52
N ILE A 253 -4.01 -0.25 27.97
CA ILE A 253 -4.57 0.86 27.20
C ILE A 253 -3.70 2.10 27.43
N THR A 254 -3.17 2.68 26.32
CA THR A 254 -2.19 3.77 26.38
C THR A 254 -2.75 5.16 26.02
N GLY A 255 -3.96 5.23 25.50
CA GLY A 255 -4.56 6.44 24.95
C GLY A 255 -4.24 6.67 23.47
N MET A 256 -5.13 7.37 22.78
CA MET A 256 -4.97 7.68 21.35
C MET A 256 -3.79 8.64 21.13
N ARG A 257 -3.04 8.41 20.05
CA ARG A 257 -1.96 9.30 19.61
C ARG A 257 -2.51 10.45 18.77
N PRO A 258 -1.83 11.60 18.71
CA PRO A 258 -2.18 12.65 17.79
C PRO A 258 -2.22 12.16 16.34
N GLY A 259 -3.28 12.51 15.61
CA GLY A 259 -3.46 12.09 14.22
C GLY A 259 -4.01 10.67 14.00
N GLU A 260 -4.22 9.89 15.08
CA GLU A 260 -4.93 8.60 14.96
C GLU A 260 -6.44 8.81 14.86
N LYS A 261 -7.11 7.94 14.08
CA LYS A 261 -8.57 7.83 14.03
C LYS A 261 -9.03 6.66 14.89
N LEU A 262 -10.19 6.78 15.51
CA LEU A 262 -10.84 5.66 16.17
C LEU A 262 -11.21 4.57 15.15
N HIS A 263 -11.83 4.97 14.06
CA HIS A 263 -12.17 4.14 12.92
C HIS A 263 -11.55 4.70 11.65
N GLU A 264 -11.09 3.85 10.75
CA GLU A 264 -10.55 4.27 9.45
C GLU A 264 -11.66 4.23 8.39
N ASP A 265 -11.55 5.13 7.43
CA ASP A 265 -12.49 5.23 6.32
C ASP A 265 -11.79 4.83 5.01
N LEU A 266 -12.48 4.04 4.18
CA LEU A 266 -12.06 3.76 2.80
C LEU A 266 -12.85 4.59 1.80
N ILE A 267 -14.08 4.99 2.13
CA ILE A 267 -14.92 5.89 1.34
C ILE A 267 -15.57 6.87 2.29
N SER A 268 -15.39 8.16 2.04
CA SER A 268 -16.09 9.23 2.75
C SER A 268 -17.45 9.50 2.11
N GLU A 269 -18.37 10.06 2.89
CA GLU A 269 -19.70 10.43 2.40
C GLU A 269 -19.65 11.33 1.13
N PRO A 270 -18.81 12.38 1.04
CA PRO A 270 -18.67 13.14 -0.20
C PRO A 270 -18.12 12.36 -1.39
N GLU A 271 -17.30 11.31 -1.16
CA GLU A 271 -16.79 10.45 -2.24
C GLU A 271 -17.86 9.46 -2.72
N SER A 272 -18.81 9.08 -1.87
CA SER A 272 -19.86 8.12 -2.22
C SER A 272 -20.74 8.56 -3.39
N ILE A 273 -20.91 9.88 -3.59
CA ILE A 273 -21.65 10.47 -4.72
C ILE A 273 -21.17 9.91 -6.07
N ARG A 274 -19.87 9.69 -6.19
CA ARG A 274 -19.21 9.20 -7.42
C ARG A 274 -18.60 7.80 -7.26
N THR A 275 -19.07 7.03 -6.28
CA THR A 275 -18.63 5.66 -6.02
C THR A 275 -19.64 4.67 -6.54
N ARG A 276 -19.19 3.68 -7.28
CA ARG A 276 -20.01 2.52 -7.70
C ARG A 276 -19.37 1.22 -7.22
N GLN A 277 -20.17 0.19 -7.08
CA GLN A 277 -19.70 -1.16 -6.78
C GLN A 277 -19.49 -1.93 -8.09
N ILE A 278 -18.34 -2.57 -8.22
CA ILE A 278 -18.01 -3.49 -9.31
C ILE A 278 -17.50 -4.79 -8.66
N ASN A 279 -18.30 -5.85 -8.72
CA ASN A 279 -18.02 -7.12 -8.04
C ASN A 279 -17.70 -6.89 -6.54
N ASP A 280 -16.53 -7.34 -6.09
CA ASP A 280 -16.06 -7.20 -4.71
C ASP A 280 -15.23 -5.92 -4.48
N HIS A 281 -15.40 -4.91 -5.32
CA HIS A 281 -14.69 -3.64 -5.23
C HIS A 281 -15.66 -2.47 -5.25
N TYR A 282 -15.28 -1.40 -4.55
CA TYR A 282 -15.81 -0.07 -4.79
C TYR A 282 -14.85 0.70 -5.71
N VAL A 283 -15.42 1.46 -6.62
CA VAL A 283 -14.66 2.29 -7.57
C VAL A 283 -15.13 3.72 -7.44
N ILE A 284 -14.23 4.60 -7.00
CA ILE A 284 -14.48 6.03 -6.97
C ILE A 284 -14.12 6.58 -8.36
N GLU A 285 -15.10 7.13 -9.05
CA GLU A 285 -14.93 7.72 -10.37
C GLU A 285 -14.16 9.05 -10.31
N SER A 286 -13.56 9.41 -11.43
CA SER A 286 -12.93 10.71 -11.60
C SER A 286 -13.91 11.85 -11.24
N PRO A 287 -13.44 12.94 -10.61
CA PRO A 287 -14.26 14.13 -10.40
C PRO A 287 -14.80 14.76 -11.71
N PHE A 288 -14.19 14.40 -12.83
CA PHE A 288 -14.58 14.89 -14.17
C PHE A 288 -15.43 13.89 -14.96
N SER A 289 -15.81 12.76 -14.35
CA SER A 289 -16.70 11.78 -14.96
C SER A 289 -18.11 12.40 -15.09
N THR A 290 -18.75 12.10 -16.22
CA THR A 290 -20.14 12.44 -16.50
C THR A 290 -21.11 11.31 -16.14
N GLU A 291 -20.60 10.21 -15.56
CA GLU A 291 -21.45 9.09 -15.14
C GLU A 291 -22.37 9.49 -13.99
N SER A 292 -23.50 8.78 -13.87
CA SER A 292 -24.55 9.07 -12.89
C SER A 292 -24.01 9.10 -11.47
N GLN A 293 -24.38 10.11 -10.70
CA GLN A 293 -24.06 10.25 -9.29
C GLN A 293 -25.02 9.39 -8.46
N ASN A 294 -24.52 8.83 -7.34
CA ASN A 294 -25.38 8.15 -6.38
C ASN A 294 -26.27 9.17 -5.65
N GLU A 295 -27.55 8.85 -5.57
CA GLU A 295 -28.51 9.65 -4.77
C GLU A 295 -28.40 9.32 -3.26
N ASN A 296 -28.03 8.10 -2.92
CA ASN A 296 -27.89 7.64 -1.54
C ASN A 296 -26.43 7.80 -1.08
N LEU A 297 -26.22 8.71 -0.16
CA LEU A 297 -24.92 8.92 0.46
C LEU A 297 -24.60 7.80 1.46
N PHE A 298 -23.35 7.35 1.46
CA PHE A 298 -22.85 6.36 2.43
C PHE A 298 -21.39 6.63 2.75
N SER A 299 -20.91 6.06 3.83
CA SER A 299 -19.48 5.92 4.13
C SER A 299 -19.12 4.46 4.24
N TYR A 300 -17.88 4.10 3.92
CA TYR A 300 -17.37 2.76 4.15
C TYR A 300 -16.27 2.85 5.19
N THR A 301 -16.61 2.46 6.43
CA THR A 301 -15.79 2.67 7.62
C THR A 301 -15.49 1.32 8.32
N SER A 302 -14.36 1.24 9.01
CA SER A 302 -13.87 0.01 9.62
C SER A 302 -14.68 -0.47 10.84
N ASN A 303 -15.69 0.28 11.27
CA ASN A 303 -16.59 -0.16 12.35
C ASN A 303 -17.86 -0.87 11.84
N GLN A 304 -18.02 -1.03 10.51
CA GLN A 304 -19.22 -1.62 9.90
C GLN A 304 -19.13 -3.15 9.81
N ASP A 305 -18.10 -3.69 9.21
CA ASP A 305 -17.94 -5.13 8.95
C ASP A 305 -16.84 -5.73 9.85
N VAL A 306 -17.03 -5.59 11.19
CA VAL A 306 -16.05 -6.06 12.17
C VAL A 306 -16.22 -7.56 12.38
N LEU A 307 -15.13 -8.32 12.18
CA LEU A 307 -15.10 -9.75 12.48
C LEU A 307 -15.30 -9.98 13.99
N GLN A 308 -16.12 -10.97 14.31
CA GLN A 308 -16.20 -11.49 15.68
C GLN A 308 -14.89 -12.16 16.06
N ILE A 309 -14.54 -12.18 17.34
CA ILE A 309 -13.22 -12.62 17.83
C ILE A 309 -12.85 -14.04 17.37
N ASP A 310 -13.80 -14.98 17.36
CA ASP A 310 -13.57 -16.37 16.92
C ASP A 310 -13.28 -16.43 15.40
N ALA A 311 -13.99 -15.62 14.60
CA ALA A 311 -13.77 -15.52 13.18
C ALA A 311 -12.41 -14.85 12.86
N LEU A 312 -12.03 -13.83 13.64
CA LEU A 312 -10.72 -13.20 13.55
C LEU A 312 -9.60 -14.17 13.90
N GLU A 313 -9.74 -14.94 15.00
CA GLU A 313 -8.75 -15.96 15.40
C GLU A 313 -8.57 -17.00 14.30
N THR A 314 -9.67 -17.54 13.77
CA THR A 314 -9.65 -18.51 12.65
C THR A 314 -8.98 -17.92 11.41
N PHE A 315 -9.27 -16.66 11.08
CA PHE A 315 -8.64 -15.96 9.94
C PHE A 315 -7.13 -15.84 10.14
N LEU A 316 -6.65 -15.42 11.31
CA LEU A 316 -5.23 -15.31 11.63
C LEU A 316 -4.52 -16.68 11.63
N GLU A 317 -5.19 -17.75 12.08
CA GLU A 317 -4.68 -19.12 12.02
C GLU A 317 -4.50 -19.59 10.57
N SER A 318 -5.49 -19.33 9.73
CA SER A 318 -5.43 -19.71 8.29
C SER A 318 -4.25 -19.06 7.56
N LEU A 319 -3.79 -17.89 8.03
CA LEU A 319 -2.61 -17.19 7.52
C LEU A 319 -1.29 -17.64 8.16
N GLY A 320 -1.34 -18.55 9.16
CA GLY A 320 -0.15 -18.99 9.89
C GLY A 320 0.52 -17.90 10.74
N ILE A 321 -0.19 -16.80 11.05
CA ILE A 321 0.35 -15.61 11.73
C ILE A 321 1.04 -15.95 13.07
N PHE A 322 0.51 -16.91 13.81
CA PHE A 322 1.06 -17.28 15.11
C PHE A 322 2.39 -18.03 15.02
N GLY A 323 2.63 -18.76 13.92
CA GLY A 323 3.88 -19.47 13.66
C GLY A 323 4.97 -18.58 13.04
N MET A 324 4.65 -17.39 12.57
CA MET A 324 5.62 -16.44 12.01
C MET A 324 6.48 -15.83 13.11
N GLU A 325 7.79 -15.68 12.87
CA GLU A 325 8.70 -14.93 13.74
C GLU A 325 8.73 -13.44 13.34
N ILE A 326 9.30 -12.58 14.22
CA ILE A 326 9.44 -11.15 13.92
C ILE A 326 10.23 -10.93 12.63
N ASN A 327 11.24 -11.76 12.37
CA ASN A 327 12.08 -11.68 11.18
C ASN A 327 11.31 -11.91 9.87
N ASP A 328 10.22 -12.68 9.90
CA ASP A 328 9.35 -12.88 8.73
C ASP A 328 8.68 -11.57 8.28
N PHE A 329 8.41 -10.66 9.24
CA PHE A 329 7.83 -9.35 8.96
C PHE A 329 8.88 -8.27 8.62
N LEU A 330 10.09 -8.41 9.19
CA LEU A 330 11.16 -7.40 9.04
C LEU A 330 12.04 -7.64 7.81
N GLY A 331 12.07 -8.89 7.32
CA GLY A 331 13.06 -9.36 6.36
C GLY A 331 14.40 -9.65 7.06
N ARG A 332 15.23 -10.51 6.48
CA ARG A 332 16.48 -11.03 7.07
C ARG A 332 17.58 -9.99 7.38
N GLU A 333 17.34 -8.71 7.12
CA GLU A 333 18.31 -7.61 7.34
C GLU A 333 18.74 -7.44 8.82
N ILE A 334 17.96 -7.96 9.78
CA ILE A 334 18.30 -7.86 11.23
C ILE A 334 19.18 -9.01 11.68
N GLU A 335 19.14 -10.17 11.06
CA GLU A 335 20.02 -11.29 11.41
C GLU A 335 21.51 -10.98 11.11
N GLU A 336 21.79 -10.24 10.04
CA GLU A 336 23.16 -9.82 9.69
C GLU A 336 23.76 -8.81 10.68
N ILE A 337 22.93 -7.98 11.33
CA ILE A 337 23.38 -6.99 12.30
C ILE A 337 23.61 -7.61 13.70
N ARG A 338 22.90 -8.70 14.03
CA ARG A 338 23.02 -9.39 15.33
C ARG A 338 24.10 -10.48 15.37
N GLY A 339 24.64 -10.86 14.22
CA GLY A 339 25.71 -11.86 14.08
C GLY A 339 27.14 -11.30 14.13
N ARG A 340 27.31 -10.03 14.61
CA ARG A 340 28.63 -9.42 14.87
C ARG A 340 28.80 -9.05 16.31
#